data_1c93415ecbb6e1598bd58e8eb5321174
#
_entry.id   1c93415ecbb6e1598bd58e8eb5321174
#
_cell.length_a   1.000
_cell.length_b   1.000
_cell.length_c   1.000
_cell.angle_alpha   90.00
_cell.angle_beta   90.00
_cell.angle_gamma   90.00
#
_symmetry.space_group_name_H-M   'P 1'
#
loop_
_entity.id
_entity.type
_entity.pdbx_description
1 polymer ?
#
loop_
_entity_poly.entity_id
_entity_poly.type
_entity_poly.pdbx_seq_one_letter_code
_entity_poly.pdbx_strand_id
1 'polypeptide(L)'
;MSLFAALWCGCLMMVSGRSLRAAAWHLCSDGWQRSSLLFVALILAGLGAASPAQAESTSEDSEWHEFSGTWTAAGSRQDIGLGGDRRASVADYSGSLMLYGDSRPALGFRAEAVVLNDSATGLIGRAVWTDDTDNHVYSELRGETTPAGNRIVGTFVGGSGRYKGATGTYEFTWRFLLESEDGIVQGQSMGLSGKVRFLSTQSGPGAGTSKP
;
A
#
# COMPACT_ATOMS: atom_id res chain seq x y z
N MET A 1 6.89 -61.19 -7.75
CA MET A 1 5.47 -61.68 -7.62
C MET A 1 4.72 -60.55 -6.95
N SER A 2 3.79 -59.86 -7.49
CA SER A 2 2.88 -59.81 -8.64
C SER A 2 2.63 -58.34 -8.91
N LEU A 3 2.83 -57.77 -10.04
CA LEU A 3 1.96 -57.45 -11.17
C LEU A 3 0.47 -57.16 -10.80
N PHE A 4 0.11 -55.83 -10.88
CA PHE A 4 -1.20 -55.44 -11.40
C PHE A 4 -1.05 -54.14 -12.18
N ALA A 5 -1.11 -54.33 -13.49
CA ALA A 5 -1.33 -53.29 -14.46
C ALA A 5 -2.86 -53.17 -14.68
N ALA A 6 -3.37 -51.96 -14.70
CA ALA A 6 -4.69 -51.69 -15.26
C ALA A 6 -4.61 -50.40 -16.09
N LEU A 7 -4.65 -50.62 -17.41
CA LEU A 7 -5.02 -49.67 -18.43
C LEU A 7 -6.40 -49.05 -18.16
N TRP A 8 -6.57 -47.78 -18.36
CA TRP A 8 -7.80 -47.25 -18.90
C TRP A 8 -7.52 -46.15 -19.93
N CYS A 9 -8.04 -46.50 -21.11
CA CYS A 9 -7.97 -45.85 -22.39
C CYS A 9 -9.06 -44.78 -22.50
N GLY A 10 -8.72 -43.63 -23.11
CA GLY A 10 -9.56 -42.96 -24.08
C GLY A 10 -10.66 -42.01 -23.56
N CYS A 11 -10.53 -40.76 -23.87
CA CYS A 11 -11.51 -40.06 -24.69
C CYS A 11 -10.93 -38.75 -25.25
N LEU A 12 -10.68 -38.83 -26.54
CA LEU A 12 -10.37 -37.72 -27.45
C LEU A 12 -11.71 -37.03 -27.77
N MET A 13 -11.87 -35.73 -27.47
CA MET A 13 -12.88 -34.91 -28.12
C MET A 13 -12.26 -33.59 -28.59
N MET A 14 -11.96 -33.59 -29.88
CA MET A 14 -11.86 -32.41 -30.72
C MET A 14 -13.21 -31.69 -30.75
N VAL A 15 -13.23 -30.39 -30.42
CA VAL A 15 -14.24 -29.47 -30.95
C VAL A 15 -13.54 -28.29 -31.58
N SER A 16 -13.53 -28.32 -32.89
CA SER A 16 -13.29 -27.24 -33.82
C SER A 16 -14.50 -26.30 -33.81
N GLY A 17 -14.28 -25.01 -33.77
CA GLY A 17 -15.36 -24.03 -33.88
C GLY A 17 -14.81 -22.61 -34.11
N ARG A 18 -14.59 -22.29 -35.37
CA ARG A 18 -14.37 -20.95 -35.94
C ARG A 18 -15.54 -20.03 -35.60
N SER A 19 -15.28 -18.77 -35.29
CA SER A 19 -15.90 -17.68 -36.04
C SER A 19 -15.27 -16.31 -35.67
N LEU A 20 -14.67 -15.75 -36.69
CA LEU A 20 -14.39 -14.31 -36.90
C LEU A 20 -15.71 -13.52 -36.81
N ARG A 21 -15.71 -12.44 -36.07
CA ARG A 21 -16.52 -11.25 -36.36
C ARG A 21 -15.74 -9.99 -36.08
N ALA A 22 -15.15 -9.48 -37.15
CA ALA A 22 -14.83 -8.08 -37.30
C ALA A 22 -16.15 -7.30 -37.41
N ALA A 23 -16.31 -6.26 -36.65
CA ALA A 23 -17.28 -5.21 -36.87
C ALA A 23 -16.57 -3.86 -36.80
N ALA A 24 -16.28 -3.37 -38.00
CA ALA A 24 -15.98 -1.99 -38.27
C ALA A 24 -17.23 -1.15 -37.95
N TRP A 25 -17.05 -0.07 -37.22
CA TRP A 25 -18.03 1.01 -37.18
C TRP A 25 -17.42 2.26 -37.78
N HIS A 26 -18.05 2.61 -38.88
CA HIS A 26 -17.81 3.74 -39.76
C HIS A 26 -17.95 5.08 -39.03
N LEU A 27 -17.07 5.95 -39.47
CA LEU A 27 -17.20 7.40 -39.54
C LEU A 27 -18.66 7.87 -39.72
N CYS A 28 -19.05 8.85 -38.93
CA CYS A 28 -20.02 9.82 -39.32
C CYS A 28 -19.43 11.20 -39.07
N SER A 29 -18.94 11.72 -40.16
CA SER A 29 -18.58 13.12 -40.36
C SER A 29 -19.85 13.94 -40.59
N ASP A 30 -19.68 15.21 -40.45
CA ASP A 30 -20.41 16.31 -41.05
C ASP A 30 -21.54 16.98 -40.28
N GLY A 31 -21.19 18.16 -39.92
CA GLY A 31 -21.98 19.29 -40.39
C GLY A 31 -22.90 19.92 -39.36
N TRP A 32 -22.49 21.00 -38.82
CA TRP A 32 -23.32 22.19 -38.89
C TRP A 32 -22.47 23.42 -38.70
N GLN A 33 -22.49 24.11 -39.83
CA GLN A 33 -21.83 25.36 -40.13
C GLN A 33 -22.86 26.49 -39.90
N ARG A 34 -22.38 27.62 -39.32
CA ARG A 34 -22.83 29.00 -39.55
C ARG A 34 -24.18 29.46 -39.00
N SER A 35 -24.07 30.47 -38.22
CA SER A 35 -24.76 31.77 -38.21
C SER A 35 -24.89 32.29 -36.79
N SER A 36 -24.61 33.45 -36.35
CA SER A 36 -24.63 34.82 -36.86
C SER A 36 -24.05 35.67 -35.74
N LEU A 37 -23.15 36.48 -36.05
CA LEU A 37 -23.05 37.93 -36.03
C LEU A 37 -24.00 38.69 -35.05
N LEU A 38 -23.32 39.56 -34.26
CA LEU A 38 -23.78 40.83 -33.74
C LEU A 38 -24.72 40.83 -32.51
N PHE A 39 -24.10 41.01 -31.33
CA PHE A 39 -24.61 42.03 -30.38
C PHE A 39 -23.41 42.74 -29.74
N VAL A 40 -23.09 43.88 -30.31
CA VAL A 40 -22.34 44.93 -29.64
C VAL A 40 -23.33 45.69 -28.80
N ALA A 41 -23.17 45.67 -27.48
CA ALA A 41 -23.73 46.63 -26.58
C ALA A 41 -22.83 46.83 -25.36
N LEU A 42 -22.19 47.94 -25.44
CA LEU A 42 -21.57 48.79 -24.46
C LEU A 42 -22.31 48.80 -23.11
N ILE A 43 -21.63 48.37 -22.03
CA ILE A 43 -21.84 48.94 -20.71
C ILE A 43 -20.46 49.10 -20.05
N LEU A 44 -19.98 50.31 -20.12
CA LEU A 44 -18.99 50.89 -19.23
C LEU A 44 -19.61 51.12 -17.87
N ALA A 45 -18.87 50.81 -16.85
CA ALA A 45 -18.82 51.34 -15.50
C ALA A 45 -18.94 50.29 -14.41
N GLY A 46 -17.85 50.02 -13.76
CA GLY A 46 -17.76 49.20 -12.55
C GLY A 46 -16.31 48.81 -12.28
N LEU A 47 -15.42 49.79 -12.10
CA LEU A 47 -14.12 49.57 -11.48
C LEU A 47 -14.32 49.22 -10.03
N GLY A 48 -14.63 47.95 -9.77
CA GLY A 48 -14.46 47.31 -8.49
C GLY A 48 -13.11 46.57 -8.54
N ALA A 49 -12.10 47.13 -7.90
CA ALA A 49 -10.85 46.46 -7.65
C ALA A 49 -11.13 45.30 -6.71
N ALA A 50 -11.52 44.14 -7.28
CA ALA A 50 -11.44 42.88 -6.58
C ALA A 50 -9.98 42.54 -6.47
N SER A 51 -9.37 42.84 -5.33
CA SER A 51 -8.07 42.29 -4.94
C SER A 51 -8.19 40.75 -5.12
N PRO A 52 -7.30 40.12 -5.90
CA PRO A 52 -7.22 38.68 -5.84
C PRO A 52 -6.89 38.33 -4.39
N ALA A 53 -7.82 37.69 -3.71
CA ALA A 53 -7.49 36.99 -2.49
C ALA A 53 -6.38 36.02 -2.85
N GLN A 54 -5.15 36.40 -2.51
CA GLN A 54 -4.05 35.47 -2.48
C GLN A 54 -4.50 34.36 -1.52
N ALA A 55 -4.91 33.24 -2.12
CA ALA A 55 -4.93 32.01 -1.39
C ALA A 55 -3.47 31.79 -0.96
N GLU A 56 -3.14 32.22 0.26
CA GLU A 56 -1.97 31.72 0.95
C GLU A 56 -2.10 30.21 0.92
N SER A 57 -1.40 29.60 -0.03
CA SER A 57 -1.07 28.18 0.08
C SER A 57 -0.15 28.08 1.29
N THR A 58 -0.74 27.94 2.47
CA THR A 58 -0.05 27.40 3.62
C THR A 58 0.42 26.03 3.19
N SER A 59 1.65 25.99 2.69
CA SER A 59 2.39 24.74 2.62
C SER A 59 2.50 24.31 4.08
N GLU A 60 1.61 23.41 4.49
CA GLU A 60 1.78 22.69 5.75
C GLU A 60 3.10 21.94 5.62
N ASP A 61 4.14 22.53 6.15
CA ASP A 61 5.49 21.97 6.25
C ASP A 61 5.42 20.87 7.31
N SER A 62 4.77 19.75 6.94
CA SER A 62 4.73 18.58 7.82
C SER A 62 6.13 17.97 7.83
N GLU A 63 6.77 18.07 8.99
CA GLU A 63 8.13 17.60 9.21
C GLU A 63 8.26 16.10 8.93
N TRP A 64 9.33 15.71 8.24
CA TRP A 64 9.68 14.32 8.03
C TRP A 64 10.33 13.74 9.30
N HIS A 65 9.79 12.61 9.74
CA HIS A 65 10.32 11.80 10.83
C HIS A 65 11.13 10.66 10.24
N GLU A 66 12.44 10.74 10.36
CA GLU A 66 13.34 9.65 9.98
C GLU A 66 13.53 8.70 11.16
N PHE A 67 13.60 7.42 10.86
CA PHE A 67 13.76 6.38 11.86
C PHE A 67 14.54 5.18 11.34
N SER A 68 15.18 4.48 12.24
CA SER A 68 15.59 3.09 12.09
C SER A 68 14.84 2.25 13.12
N GLY A 69 14.97 0.91 13.04
CA GLY A 69 14.25 0.09 13.99
C GLY A 69 14.56 -1.40 13.90
N THR A 70 13.86 -2.14 14.74
CA THR A 70 13.87 -3.59 14.73
C THR A 70 12.47 -4.11 15.00
N TRP A 71 11.99 -4.98 14.15
CA TRP A 71 10.74 -5.71 14.35
C TRP A 71 11.03 -7.19 14.56
N THR A 72 10.57 -7.74 15.68
CA THR A 72 10.62 -9.16 15.98
C THR A 72 9.20 -9.67 16.10
N ALA A 73 8.86 -10.70 15.32
CA ALA A 73 7.51 -11.23 15.28
C ALA A 73 7.48 -12.75 15.15
N ALA A 74 6.38 -13.30 15.60
CA ALA A 74 5.99 -14.70 15.41
C ALA A 74 4.64 -14.74 14.69
N GLY A 75 4.35 -15.88 14.07
CA GLY A 75 3.10 -16.05 13.36
C GLY A 75 2.94 -17.44 12.77
N SER A 76 2.03 -17.55 11.82
CA SER A 76 1.78 -18.80 11.10
C SER A 76 1.99 -18.60 9.60
N ARG A 77 2.39 -19.67 8.92
CA ARG A 77 2.54 -19.72 7.47
C ARG A 77 1.88 -20.98 6.92
N GLN A 78 1.13 -20.80 5.86
CA GLN A 78 0.55 -21.89 5.08
C GLN A 78 1.10 -21.85 3.67
N ASP A 79 1.68 -22.95 3.22
CA ASP A 79 2.24 -23.09 1.87
C ASP A 79 1.25 -23.84 0.95
N ILE A 80 1.16 -23.40 -0.30
CA ILE A 80 0.31 -23.97 -1.35
C ILE A 80 1.16 -24.26 -2.57
N GLY A 81 1.13 -25.52 -3.03
CA GLY A 81 1.71 -25.91 -4.30
C GLY A 81 0.82 -25.47 -5.47
N LEU A 82 1.39 -24.75 -6.44
CA LEU A 82 0.67 -24.25 -7.62
C LEU A 82 0.97 -25.06 -8.89
N GLY A 83 1.65 -26.20 -8.73
CA GLY A 83 2.09 -27.05 -9.83
C GLY A 83 3.51 -26.71 -10.33
N GLY A 84 4.23 -27.73 -10.82
CA GLY A 84 5.66 -27.63 -11.11
C GLY A 84 6.43 -27.21 -9.85
N ASP A 85 7.38 -26.30 -10.03
CA ASP A 85 8.19 -25.77 -8.91
C ASP A 85 7.58 -24.49 -8.29
N ARG A 86 6.39 -24.09 -8.73
CA ARG A 86 5.72 -22.88 -8.26
C ARG A 86 5.03 -23.11 -6.93
N ARG A 87 5.24 -22.19 -5.99
CA ARG A 87 4.65 -22.19 -4.65
C ARG A 87 4.15 -20.80 -4.29
N ALA A 88 3.10 -20.77 -3.50
CA ALA A 88 2.65 -19.56 -2.81
C ALA A 88 2.51 -19.85 -1.32
N SER A 89 2.70 -18.83 -0.49
CA SER A 89 2.47 -18.92 0.95
C SER A 89 1.66 -17.73 1.42
N VAL A 90 0.77 -17.98 2.36
CA VAL A 90 0.10 -16.93 3.15
C VAL A 90 0.66 -17.00 4.55
N ALA A 91 1.04 -15.86 5.11
CA ALA A 91 1.51 -15.80 6.48
C ALA A 91 0.93 -14.59 7.20
N ASP A 92 0.70 -14.76 8.49
CA ASP A 92 0.41 -13.70 9.45
C ASP A 92 1.57 -13.56 10.43
N TYR A 93 1.82 -12.34 10.88
CA TYR A 93 2.87 -12.02 11.84
C TYR A 93 2.34 -11.03 12.86
N SER A 94 2.72 -11.20 14.12
CA SER A 94 2.47 -10.24 15.19
C SER A 94 3.68 -10.15 16.09
N GLY A 95 4.06 -8.94 16.50
CA GLY A 95 5.22 -8.76 17.36
C GLY A 95 5.54 -7.32 17.70
N SER A 96 6.70 -7.13 18.32
CA SER A 96 7.15 -5.85 18.81
C SER A 96 8.07 -5.16 17.80
N LEU A 97 7.74 -3.91 17.48
CA LEU A 97 8.52 -3.02 16.66
C LEU A 97 9.08 -1.90 17.56
N MET A 98 10.40 -1.78 17.61
CA MET A 98 11.11 -0.70 18.31
C MET A 98 11.73 0.23 17.29
N LEU A 99 11.52 1.54 17.45
CA LEU A 99 12.09 2.56 16.58
C LEU A 99 13.19 3.37 17.31
N TYR A 100 14.19 3.75 16.54
CA TYR A 100 15.35 4.53 16.97
C TYR A 100 15.50 5.78 16.09
N GLY A 101 16.22 6.77 16.58
CA GLY A 101 16.44 8.06 15.94
C GLY A 101 15.76 9.19 16.70
N ASP A 102 16.32 10.40 16.60
CA ASP A 102 15.84 11.56 17.37
C ASP A 102 14.48 12.06 16.88
N SER A 103 14.20 11.92 15.58
CA SER A 103 12.93 12.31 14.96
C SER A 103 11.91 11.19 14.85
N ARG A 104 12.14 10.00 15.45
CA ARG A 104 11.22 8.88 15.38
C ARG A 104 9.79 9.25 15.82
N PRO A 105 8.74 8.70 15.17
CA PRO A 105 7.36 9.07 15.49
C PRO A 105 6.88 8.53 16.85
N ALA A 106 7.47 7.44 17.32
CA ALA A 106 7.23 6.84 18.63
C ALA A 106 8.39 5.91 19.01
N LEU A 107 8.43 5.48 20.26
CA LEU A 107 9.46 4.54 20.74
C LEU A 107 9.19 3.11 20.23
N GLY A 108 7.94 2.69 20.26
CA GLY A 108 7.59 1.32 19.89
C GLY A 108 6.13 1.17 19.48
N PHE A 109 5.86 0.05 18.82
CA PHE A 109 4.55 -0.34 18.35
C PHE A 109 4.37 -1.86 18.51
N ARG A 110 3.13 -2.29 18.67
CA ARG A 110 2.74 -3.64 18.26
C ARG A 110 2.55 -3.59 16.74
N ALA A 111 3.29 -4.41 16.02
CA ALA A 111 3.19 -4.48 14.57
C ALA A 111 2.64 -5.82 14.13
N GLU A 112 1.63 -5.79 13.28
CA GLU A 112 0.94 -6.95 12.72
C GLU A 112 0.99 -6.86 11.20
N ALA A 113 1.18 -8.00 10.53
CA ALA A 113 1.21 -8.06 9.08
C ALA A 113 0.57 -9.35 8.56
N VAL A 114 -0.10 -9.22 7.41
CA VAL A 114 -0.55 -10.36 6.60
C VAL A 114 0.09 -10.24 5.23
N VAL A 115 0.72 -11.33 4.78
CA VAL A 115 1.46 -11.35 3.52
C VAL A 115 1.05 -12.55 2.66
N LEU A 116 1.03 -12.34 1.36
CA LEU A 116 1.01 -13.38 0.33
C LEU A 116 2.36 -13.32 -0.39
N ASN A 117 3.08 -14.42 -0.39
CA ASN A 117 4.32 -14.57 -1.14
C ASN A 117 4.14 -15.63 -2.24
N ASP A 118 4.35 -15.26 -3.49
CA ASP A 118 4.33 -16.16 -4.64
C ASP A 118 5.72 -16.20 -5.26
N SER A 119 6.25 -17.40 -5.46
CA SER A 119 7.60 -17.61 -6.01
C SER A 119 7.83 -16.98 -7.39
N ALA A 120 6.75 -16.67 -8.13
CA ALA A 120 6.83 -16.05 -9.45
C ALA A 120 6.62 -14.52 -9.43
N THR A 121 5.81 -14.00 -8.51
CA THR A 121 5.41 -12.59 -8.50
C THR A 121 5.92 -11.80 -7.29
N GLY A 122 6.55 -12.48 -6.33
CA GLY A 122 7.09 -11.89 -5.11
C GLY A 122 6.05 -11.75 -3.99
N LEU A 123 6.36 -10.89 -3.02
CA LEU A 123 5.57 -10.69 -1.82
C LEU A 123 4.72 -9.42 -1.91
N ILE A 124 3.45 -9.56 -1.53
CA ILE A 124 2.54 -8.44 -1.26
C ILE A 124 1.90 -8.61 0.10
N GLY A 125 1.54 -7.51 0.76
CA GLY A 125 0.90 -7.60 2.08
C GLY A 125 0.37 -6.28 2.60
N ARG A 126 -0.12 -6.34 3.83
CA ARG A 126 -0.57 -5.19 4.62
C ARG A 126 -0.01 -5.30 6.03
N ALA A 127 0.33 -4.16 6.61
CA ALA A 127 0.74 -4.10 8.00
C ALA A 127 0.04 -2.96 8.74
N VAL A 128 -0.14 -3.19 10.03
CA VAL A 128 -0.67 -2.21 10.98
C VAL A 128 0.31 -2.09 12.13
N TRP A 129 0.69 -0.87 12.47
CA TRP A 129 1.48 -0.56 13.65
C TRP A 129 0.58 0.15 14.66
N THR A 130 0.44 -0.38 15.84
CA THR A 130 -0.40 0.13 16.92
C THR A 130 0.48 0.61 18.05
N ASP A 131 0.34 1.87 18.46
CA ASP A 131 1.08 2.42 19.59
C ASP A 131 0.41 2.09 20.94
N ASP A 132 0.99 2.58 22.03
CA ASP A 132 0.52 2.39 23.40
C ASP A 132 -0.81 3.10 23.73
N THR A 133 -1.27 3.99 22.85
CA THR A 133 -2.53 4.74 22.96
C THR A 133 -3.58 4.34 21.92
N ASP A 134 -3.38 3.17 21.29
CA ASP A 134 -4.27 2.57 20.26
C ASP A 134 -4.43 3.43 18.98
N ASN A 135 -3.42 4.25 18.68
CA ASN A 135 -3.35 4.89 17.37
C ASN A 135 -2.63 3.98 16.38
N HIS A 136 -3.08 4.00 15.14
CA HIS A 136 -2.63 3.08 14.11
C HIS A 136 -1.89 3.80 12.97
N VAL A 137 -0.90 3.11 12.41
CA VAL A 137 -0.30 3.43 11.10
C VAL A 137 -0.50 2.25 10.17
N TYR A 138 -0.99 2.52 8.96
CA TYR A 138 -1.29 1.49 7.96
C TYR A 138 -0.27 1.53 6.84
N SER A 139 0.16 0.36 6.36
CA SER A 139 1.08 0.26 5.23
C SER A 139 0.78 -0.89 4.28
N GLU A 140 1.11 -0.68 3.03
CA GLU A 140 1.22 -1.71 2.01
C GLU A 140 2.64 -2.26 1.99
N LEU A 141 2.77 -3.59 1.86
CA LEU A 141 4.04 -4.28 1.78
C LEU A 141 4.25 -4.82 0.37
N ARG A 142 5.46 -4.66 -0.14
CA ARG A 142 5.95 -5.32 -1.35
C ARG A 142 7.34 -5.85 -1.09
N GLY A 143 7.65 -7.01 -1.64
CA GLY A 143 8.95 -7.59 -1.43
C GLY A 143 9.36 -8.57 -2.51
N GLU A 144 10.63 -8.86 -2.49
CA GLU A 144 11.28 -9.82 -3.37
C GLU A 144 12.19 -10.73 -2.56
N THR A 145 12.29 -11.98 -2.98
CA THR A 145 13.25 -12.91 -2.38
C THR A 145 14.63 -12.63 -2.94
N THR A 146 15.60 -12.42 -2.08
CA THR A 146 17.00 -12.20 -2.41
C THR A 146 17.88 -13.26 -1.72
N PRO A 147 19.14 -13.45 -2.12
CA PRO A 147 20.06 -14.35 -1.44
C PRO A 147 20.29 -14.01 0.04
N ALA A 148 20.08 -12.75 0.44
CA ALA A 148 20.22 -12.27 1.82
C ALA A 148 18.93 -12.42 2.66
N GLY A 149 17.83 -12.88 2.06
CA GLY A 149 16.51 -12.97 2.65
C GLY A 149 15.46 -12.22 1.83
N ASN A 150 14.27 -12.06 2.38
CA ASN A 150 13.20 -11.30 1.72
C ASN A 150 13.38 -9.81 1.99
N ARG A 151 13.75 -9.02 0.96
CA ARG A 151 13.75 -7.56 1.04
C ARG A 151 12.32 -7.06 0.93
N ILE A 152 11.88 -6.28 1.88
CA ILE A 152 10.52 -5.77 1.97
C ILE A 152 10.55 -4.25 2.01
N VAL A 153 9.70 -3.63 1.20
CA VAL A 153 9.43 -2.19 1.21
C VAL A 153 8.00 -1.98 1.68
N GLY A 154 7.82 -1.19 2.72
CA GLY A 154 6.54 -0.74 3.22
C GLY A 154 6.25 0.69 2.74
N THR A 155 5.04 0.94 2.26
CA THR A 155 4.55 2.28 1.92
C THR A 155 3.43 2.64 2.87
N PHE A 156 3.56 3.72 3.62
CA PHE A 156 2.50 4.21 4.48
C PHE A 156 1.33 4.74 3.66
N VAL A 157 0.13 4.27 3.97
CA VAL A 157 -1.11 4.61 3.25
C VAL A 157 -2.12 5.33 4.12
N GLY A 158 -1.75 5.67 5.34
CA GLY A 158 -2.59 6.39 6.28
C GLY A 158 -2.37 5.97 7.73
N GLY A 159 -3.19 6.51 8.61
CA GLY A 159 -3.16 6.24 10.04
C GLY A 159 -4.37 6.81 10.75
N SER A 160 -4.48 6.54 12.05
CA SER A 160 -5.48 7.09 12.96
C SER A 160 -4.85 7.97 14.03
N GLY A 161 -5.69 8.76 14.70
CA GLY A 161 -5.25 9.64 15.80
C GLY A 161 -4.10 10.56 15.39
N ARG A 162 -3.00 10.52 16.14
CA ARG A 162 -1.81 11.34 15.89
C ARG A 162 -1.05 10.98 14.59
N TYR A 163 -1.36 9.83 13.98
CA TYR A 163 -0.75 9.38 12.72
C TYR A 163 -1.65 9.61 11.50
N LYS A 164 -2.70 10.41 11.65
CA LYS A 164 -3.62 10.73 10.56
C LYS A 164 -2.86 11.29 9.35
N GLY A 165 -3.16 10.74 8.16
CA GLY A 165 -2.51 11.13 6.92
C GLY A 165 -1.04 10.68 6.80
N ALA A 166 -0.63 9.65 7.56
CA ALA A 166 0.70 9.07 7.45
C ALA A 166 1.06 8.73 6.00
N THR A 167 2.17 9.27 5.52
CA THR A 167 2.75 9.02 4.20
C THR A 167 4.25 8.85 4.33
N GLY A 168 4.85 8.08 3.44
CA GLY A 168 6.28 7.80 3.44
C GLY A 168 6.57 6.33 3.18
N THR A 169 7.79 5.92 3.40
CA THR A 169 8.24 4.55 3.11
C THR A 169 9.24 4.08 4.14
N TYR A 170 9.36 2.77 4.26
CA TYR A 170 10.39 2.09 5.04
C TYR A 170 10.81 0.82 4.32
N GLU A 171 12.00 0.31 4.64
CA GLU A 171 12.48 -0.94 4.10
C GLU A 171 13.21 -1.76 5.15
N PHE A 172 13.25 -3.07 4.93
CA PHE A 172 14.01 -4.00 5.75
C PHE A 172 14.22 -5.32 5.01
N THR A 173 15.15 -6.14 5.50
CA THR A 173 15.26 -7.55 5.10
C THR A 173 14.66 -8.42 6.21
N TRP A 174 13.70 -9.29 5.84
CA TRP A 174 13.13 -10.24 6.78
C TRP A 174 14.01 -11.47 6.87
N ARG A 175 14.38 -11.85 8.08
CA ARG A 175 15.16 -13.04 8.37
C ARG A 175 14.38 -13.97 9.28
N PHE A 176 14.18 -15.22 8.85
CA PHE A 176 13.61 -16.25 9.69
C PHE A 176 14.60 -16.68 10.78
N LEU A 177 14.11 -16.80 11.99
CA LEU A 177 14.81 -17.33 13.16
C LEU A 177 14.37 -18.77 13.44
N LEU A 178 13.10 -19.07 13.17
CA LEU A 178 12.48 -20.38 13.32
C LEU A 178 11.47 -20.59 12.20
N GLU A 179 11.50 -21.77 11.61
CA GLU A 179 10.46 -22.28 10.70
C GLU A 179 10.20 -23.71 11.11
N SER A 180 8.98 -24.02 11.55
CA SER A 180 8.62 -25.39 11.97
C SER A 180 7.70 -26.05 10.94
N GLU A 181 7.64 -27.38 10.96
CA GLU A 181 6.86 -28.16 9.99
C GLU A 181 5.35 -27.96 10.14
N ASP A 182 4.87 -27.54 11.30
CA ASP A 182 3.48 -27.21 11.57
C ASP A 182 3.10 -25.80 11.13
N GLY A 183 4.01 -25.09 10.45
CA GLY A 183 3.79 -23.75 9.90
C GLY A 183 4.02 -22.61 10.87
N ILE A 184 4.48 -22.86 12.12
CA ILE A 184 4.87 -21.77 13.01
C ILE A 184 6.16 -21.14 12.52
N VAL A 185 6.17 -19.84 12.43
CA VAL A 185 7.32 -19.05 11.97
C VAL A 185 7.65 -17.94 12.95
N GLN A 186 8.94 -17.68 13.12
CA GLN A 186 9.45 -16.52 13.86
C GLN A 186 10.55 -15.86 13.05
N GLY A 187 10.64 -14.56 13.14
CA GLY A 187 11.67 -13.82 12.44
C GLY A 187 11.87 -12.41 12.96
N GLN A 188 12.82 -11.74 12.36
CA GLN A 188 13.15 -10.35 12.66
C GLN A 188 13.51 -9.56 11.41
N SER A 189 13.27 -8.26 11.48
CA SER A 189 13.75 -7.32 10.47
C SER A 189 15.23 -7.01 10.70
N MET A 190 15.98 -6.97 9.60
CA MET A 190 17.37 -6.53 9.56
C MET A 190 17.45 -5.23 8.77
N GLY A 191 18.12 -4.21 9.34
CA GLY A 191 18.33 -2.94 8.66
C GLY A 191 17.04 -2.14 8.42
N LEU A 192 16.05 -2.26 9.30
CA LEU A 192 14.83 -1.49 9.18
C LEU A 192 15.14 0.00 9.28
N SER A 193 14.74 0.74 8.25
CA SER A 193 14.88 2.20 8.20
C SER A 193 13.80 2.80 7.32
N GLY A 194 13.45 4.06 7.57
CA GLY A 194 12.41 4.73 6.83
C GLY A 194 12.20 6.17 7.22
N LYS A 195 11.22 6.78 6.56
CA LYS A 195 10.75 8.13 6.86
C LYS A 195 9.25 8.21 6.73
N VAL A 196 8.63 9.00 7.57
CA VAL A 196 7.19 9.22 7.61
C VAL A 196 6.91 10.68 7.91
N ARG A 197 5.81 11.19 7.37
CA ARG A 197 5.22 12.47 7.76
C ARG A 197 3.74 12.28 7.98
N PHE A 198 3.17 13.15 8.83
CA PHE A 198 1.76 13.15 9.20
C PHE A 198 1.11 14.47 8.80
N LEU A 199 -0.20 14.50 8.66
CA LEU A 199 -0.92 15.77 8.55
C LEU A 199 -0.78 16.51 9.89
N SER A 200 -0.33 17.76 9.82
CA SER A 200 -0.28 18.63 11.01
C SER A 200 -1.70 18.78 11.56
N THR A 201 -1.96 18.26 12.75
CA THR A 201 -3.19 18.58 13.47
C THR A 201 -2.99 20.01 13.97
N GLN A 202 -3.53 21.02 13.25
CA GLN A 202 -3.60 22.38 13.81
C GLN A 202 -4.35 22.29 15.13
N SER A 203 -3.58 22.45 16.22
CA SER A 203 -4.15 22.75 17.53
C SER A 203 -4.81 24.11 17.35
N GLY A 204 -6.14 24.13 17.21
CA GLY A 204 -6.91 25.36 17.10
C GLY A 204 -6.48 26.32 18.21
N PRO A 205 -6.43 27.64 17.94
CA PRO A 205 -6.06 28.64 18.94
C PRO A 205 -6.95 28.44 20.16
N GLY A 206 -6.32 28.21 21.31
CA GLY A 206 -6.97 27.90 22.57
C GLY A 206 -8.12 28.84 22.83
N ALA A 207 -9.31 28.28 23.06
CA ALA A 207 -10.45 29.00 23.57
C ALA A 207 -10.02 29.75 24.85
N GLY A 208 -9.81 31.05 24.69
CA GLY A 208 -9.46 31.90 25.79
C GLY A 208 -10.53 31.76 26.89
N THR A 209 -10.10 31.21 28.02
CA THR A 209 -10.87 31.23 29.26
C THR A 209 -11.09 32.68 29.66
N SER A 210 -12.22 33.24 29.28
CA SER A 210 -12.76 34.44 29.93
C SER A 210 -13.18 34.03 31.35
N LYS A 211 -12.37 34.43 32.30
CA LYS A 211 -12.69 34.34 33.73
C LYS A 211 -13.62 35.50 34.09
N PRO A 212 -14.72 35.27 34.83
CA PRO A 212 -15.60 36.30 35.33
C PRO A 212 -14.91 37.21 36.38
#